data_a961668d802c58053d61a5dbf1d37d52
#
_entry.id   a961668d802c58053d61a5dbf1d37d52
#
_cell.length_a   1.000
_cell.length_b   1.000
_cell.length_c   1.000
_cell.angle_alpha   90.00
_cell.angle_beta   90.00
_cell.angle_gamma   90.00
#
_symmetry.space_group_name_H-M   'P 1'
#
loop_
_entity.id
_entity.type
_entity.pdbx_description
1 polymer ?
#
loop_
_entity_poly.entity_id
_entity_poly.type
_entity_poly.pdbx_seq_one_letter_code
_entity_poly.pdbx_strand_id
1 'polypeptide(L)' 'MASQDPLHGITLEMILTRLVERLGWEEMGRRVDIRCFTSDPSVMSSLKFLRRMPWARKRVETLYLDTFR' A
#
# COMPACT_ATOMS: atom_id res chain seq x y z
N MET A 1 -2.39 11.71 23.67
CA MET A 1 -2.20 10.37 23.18
C MET A 1 -1.64 10.34 21.80
N ALA A 2 -0.79 9.44 21.59
CA ALA A 2 -0.10 9.35 20.32
C ALA A 2 -0.94 8.72 19.23
N SER A 3 -2.06 8.14 19.55
CA SER A 3 -2.81 7.36 18.59
C SER A 3 -3.66 8.19 17.65
N GLN A 4 -3.23 9.41 17.38
CA GLN A 4 -3.88 10.22 16.36
C GLN A 4 -3.55 9.71 14.96
N ASP A 5 -2.43 9.00 14.85
CA ASP A 5 -2.00 8.45 13.57
C ASP A 5 -2.90 7.28 13.18
N PRO A 6 -3.68 7.41 12.09
CA PRO A 6 -4.56 6.32 11.68
C PRO A 6 -3.82 5.07 11.23
N LEU A 7 -2.51 5.18 11.04
CA LEU A 7 -1.70 4.01 10.68
C LEU A 7 -0.96 3.43 11.87
N HIS A 8 -1.23 3.94 13.06
CA HIS A 8 -0.59 3.43 14.25
C HIS A 8 -0.93 1.96 14.47
N GLY A 9 0.09 1.14 14.64
CA GLY A 9 -0.12 -0.28 14.88
C GLY A 9 -0.39 -1.09 13.62
N ILE A 10 -0.34 -0.46 12.45
CA ILE A 10 -0.57 -1.16 11.18
C ILE A 10 0.75 -1.20 10.40
N THR A 11 1.14 -2.40 10.00
CA THR A 11 2.37 -2.57 9.24
C THR A 11 2.10 -2.35 7.75
N LEU A 12 3.17 -2.10 7.01
CA LEU A 12 3.06 -1.96 5.57
C LEU A 12 2.52 -3.23 4.91
N GLU A 13 2.89 -4.38 5.44
CA GLU A 13 2.37 -5.64 4.93
C GLU A 13 0.86 -5.73 5.11
N MET A 14 0.36 -5.30 6.26
CA MET A 14 -1.07 -5.29 6.50
C MET A 14 -1.78 -4.34 5.55
N ILE A 15 -1.17 -3.18 5.31
CA ILE A 15 -1.73 -2.21 4.37
C ILE A 15 -1.89 -2.84 2.98
N LEU A 16 -0.83 -3.47 2.51
CA LEU A 16 -0.85 -4.10 1.19
C LEU A 16 -1.87 -5.21 1.12
N THR A 17 -1.89 -6.08 2.12
CA THR A 17 -2.82 -7.21 2.12
C THR A 17 -4.26 -6.73 2.09
N ARG A 18 -4.58 -5.74 2.90
CA ARG A 18 -5.93 -5.21 2.94
C ARG A 18 -6.33 -4.52 1.64
N LEU A 19 -5.38 -3.80 1.04
CA LEU A 19 -5.66 -3.14 -0.23
C LEU A 19 -5.89 -4.16 -1.35
N VAL A 20 -5.09 -5.22 -1.38
CA VAL A 20 -5.26 -6.25 -2.38
C VAL A 20 -6.62 -6.92 -2.23
N GLU A 21 -7.04 -7.20 -1.00
CA GLU A 21 -8.32 -7.82 -0.76
C GLU A 21 -9.48 -6.91 -1.14
N ARG A 22 -9.30 -5.61 -0.94
CA ARG A 22 -10.37 -4.65 -1.21
C ARG A 22 -10.44 -4.22 -2.65
N LEU A 23 -9.29 -3.91 -3.26
CA LEU A 23 -9.23 -3.34 -4.59
C LEU A 23 -8.73 -4.30 -5.65
N GLY A 24 -7.81 -5.20 -5.28
CA GLY A 24 -7.11 -6.02 -6.24
C GLY A 24 -5.93 -5.29 -6.84
N TRP A 25 -5.00 -6.08 -7.39
CA TRP A 25 -3.77 -5.52 -7.95
C TRP A 25 -4.03 -4.56 -9.11
N GLU A 26 -5.01 -4.88 -9.92
CA GLU A 26 -5.30 -4.06 -11.09
C GLU A 26 -5.70 -2.65 -10.70
N GLU A 27 -6.61 -2.54 -9.75
CA GLU A 27 -7.07 -1.23 -9.31
C GLU A 27 -5.97 -0.49 -8.56
N MET A 28 -5.19 -1.21 -7.77
CA MET A 28 -4.06 -0.60 -7.09
C MET A 28 -3.07 -0.01 -8.10
N GLY A 29 -2.82 -0.71 -9.20
CA GLY A 29 -1.92 -0.23 -10.24
C GLY A 29 -2.45 1.01 -10.95
N ARG A 30 -3.76 1.14 -11.05
CA ARG A 30 -4.33 2.35 -11.62
C ARG A 30 -4.15 3.55 -10.73
N ARG A 31 -4.26 3.35 -9.42
CA ARG A 31 -4.20 4.44 -8.47
C ARG A 31 -2.79 4.82 -8.09
N VAL A 32 -1.91 3.84 -8.06
CA VAL A 32 -0.49 4.08 -7.80
C VAL A 32 0.26 3.36 -8.89
N ASP A 33 0.71 4.11 -9.86
CA ASP A 33 1.32 3.56 -11.07
C ASP A 33 2.77 3.17 -10.78
N ILE A 34 2.95 2.01 -10.18
CA ILE A 34 4.27 1.46 -9.93
C ILE A 34 4.32 0.03 -10.41
N ARG A 35 5.48 -0.39 -10.86
CA ARG A 35 5.68 -1.66 -11.51
C ARG A 35 5.34 -2.85 -10.65
N CYS A 36 5.63 -2.75 -9.37
CA CYS A 36 5.37 -3.88 -8.47
C CYS A 36 3.89 -4.19 -8.32
N PHE A 37 3.01 -3.30 -8.80
CA PHE A 37 1.58 -3.56 -8.78
C PHE A 37 1.07 -4.04 -10.14
N THR A 38 1.80 -3.77 -11.20
CA THR A 38 1.31 -4.04 -12.55
C THR A 38 2.02 -5.17 -13.26
N SER A 39 3.23 -5.50 -12.83
CA SER A 39 4.03 -6.54 -13.47
C SER A 39 4.29 -7.65 -12.47
N ASP A 40 3.60 -8.79 -12.65
CA ASP A 40 3.75 -9.96 -11.80
C ASP A 40 3.66 -9.57 -10.32
N PRO A 41 2.53 -8.98 -9.89
CA PRO A 41 2.45 -8.40 -8.56
C PRO A 41 2.43 -9.46 -7.46
N SER A 42 3.07 -9.12 -6.34
CA SER A 42 2.99 -9.92 -5.15
C SER A 42 3.24 -9.02 -3.94
N VAL A 43 2.77 -9.45 -2.77
CA VAL A 43 2.97 -8.68 -1.56
C VAL A 43 4.46 -8.57 -1.24
N MET A 44 5.19 -9.66 -1.42
CA MET A 44 6.62 -9.66 -1.11
C MET A 44 7.42 -8.69 -1.96
N SER A 45 7.21 -8.72 -3.27
CA SER A 45 7.95 -7.81 -4.14
C SER A 45 7.54 -6.37 -3.91
N SER A 46 6.26 -6.14 -3.64
CA SER A 46 5.78 -4.80 -3.34
C SER A 46 6.39 -4.27 -2.05
N LEU A 47 6.49 -5.10 -1.01
CA LEU A 47 7.12 -4.70 0.23
C LEU A 47 8.56 -4.28 0.01
N LYS A 48 9.30 -5.05 -0.77
CA LYS A 48 10.69 -4.73 -1.05
C LYS A 48 10.82 -3.37 -1.71
N PHE A 49 10.00 -3.13 -2.72
CA PHE A 49 10.05 -1.88 -3.45
C PHE A 49 9.67 -0.69 -2.55
N LEU A 50 8.59 -0.84 -1.81
CA LEU A 50 8.09 0.26 -0.99
C LEU A 50 9.01 0.61 0.16
N ARG A 51 9.74 -0.38 0.68
CA ARG A 51 10.70 -0.10 1.73
C ARG A 51 11.87 0.73 1.24
N ARG A 52 12.16 0.65 -0.07
CA ARG A 52 13.26 1.37 -0.67
C ARG A 52 12.85 2.70 -1.27
N MET A 53 11.56 2.89 -1.51
CA MET A 53 11.06 4.09 -2.19
C MET A 53 10.05 4.81 -1.30
N PRO A 54 10.50 5.75 -0.48
CA PRO A 54 9.60 6.44 0.45
C PRO A 54 8.44 7.16 -0.23
N TRP A 55 8.65 7.70 -1.43
CA TRP A 55 7.59 8.39 -2.14
C TRP A 55 6.45 7.42 -2.52
N ALA A 56 6.83 6.22 -2.92
CA ALA A 56 5.83 5.21 -3.30
C ALA A 56 5.09 4.70 -2.07
N ARG A 57 5.82 4.49 -0.99
CA ARG A 57 5.21 4.07 0.26
C ARG A 57 4.17 5.09 0.72
N LYS A 58 4.50 6.35 0.62
CA LYS A 58 3.58 7.40 1.02
C LYS A 58 2.31 7.38 0.17
N ARG A 59 2.46 7.16 -1.13
CA ARG A 59 1.30 7.06 -2.01
C ARG A 59 0.41 5.90 -1.62
N VAL A 60 1.00 4.77 -1.26
CA VAL A 60 0.23 3.60 -0.84
C VAL A 60 -0.47 3.86 0.48
N GLU A 61 0.19 4.53 1.40
CA GLU A 61 -0.45 4.89 2.68
C GLU A 61 -1.64 5.80 2.46
N THR A 62 -1.50 6.77 1.56
CA THR A 62 -2.61 7.66 1.22
C THR A 62 -3.77 6.88 0.61
N LEU A 63 -3.46 5.97 -0.29
CA LEU A 63 -4.48 5.12 -0.89
C LEU A 63 -5.22 4.31 0.16
N TYR A 64 -4.48 3.76 1.12
CA TYR A 64 -5.08 3.01 2.20
C TYR A 64 -6.05 3.86 3.00
N LEU A 65 -5.63 5.06 3.36
CA LEU A 65 -6.48 5.95 4.13
C LEU A 65 -7.74 6.35 3.36
N ASP A 66 -7.58 6.60 2.07
CA ASP A 66 -8.73 6.94 1.23
C ASP A 66 -9.70 5.78 1.08
N THR A 67 -9.18 4.57 1.04
CA THR A 67 -9.99 3.38 0.82
C THR A 67 -10.76 2.96 2.08
N PHE A 68 -10.14 3.12 3.23
CA PHE A 68 -10.69 2.61 4.48
C PHE A 68 -11.11 3.68 5.48
N ARG A 69 -11.23 4.91 5.02
CA ARG A 69 -11.63 5.96 5.94
C ARG A 69 -13.12 5.91 6.26
#